data_3d6d584294a7d4384041d9e4d01a4b58
#
_entry.id   3d6d584294a7d4384041d9e4d01a4b58
#
_cell.length_a   1.000
_cell.length_b   1.000
_cell.length_c   1.000
_cell.angle_alpha   90.00
_cell.angle_beta   90.00
_cell.angle_gamma   90.00
#
_symmetry.space_group_name_H-M   'P 1'
#
loop_
_entity.id
_entity.type
_entity.pdbx_description
1 polymer ?
#
loop_
_entity_poly.entity_id
_entity_poly.type
_entity_poly.pdbx_seq_one_letter_code
_entity_poly.pdbx_strand_id
1 'polypeptide(L)'
;GKNFTIPSNGHFDTTEGNIKQMGSTPRNLFNKALLWEVPQGGKYEKNPFKGNMDTEKLEALIQEAGPENVPLVYTTITNNTVCGQPVSMANLRASGAIAHKYGIPFMLDAARWAENAYFIKTNEEGYADKSIAEIAREMFSYCDGFTASLKKDGHANMGGILAFRDKGYFWKNFSDFDAEGNVTTDVGILLKVKQISSYGNDSYGGRDIMALAAGLYECCEFHYLEERVSQCEYLAQGFYKNGIKGVVLPAGGHGVYINMDEFFDGKRSHETFAGEGFSLELIRRYGIRVSELGDYSMEYDLKTPEQQAEVCNVVRFAINRSQLSQEHLDYVIAAVTELYKDRESIPNMRITMGHNLPMRHFHAFLEPYPNK
;
A
#
# COMPACT_ATOMS: atom_id res chain seq x y z
N GLY A 1 -0.15 28.19 2.78
CA GLY A 1 1.01 27.33 2.52
C GLY A 1 1.16 27.07 1.03
N LYS A 2 2.32 26.67 0.56
CA LYS A 2 2.48 26.21 -0.82
C LYS A 2 1.72 24.89 -0.99
N ASN A 3 0.95 24.76 -2.05
CA ASN A 3 0.31 23.50 -2.42
C ASN A 3 1.36 22.67 -3.20
N PHE A 4 1.98 21.72 -2.51
CA PHE A 4 2.93 20.79 -3.12
C PHE A 4 2.24 19.60 -3.76
N THR A 5 2.85 19.04 -4.79
CA THR A 5 2.43 17.80 -5.43
C THR A 5 3.33 16.65 -4.97
N ILE A 6 2.75 15.57 -4.45
CA ILE A 6 3.49 14.42 -3.96
C ILE A 6 3.17 13.20 -4.86
N PRO A 7 4.05 12.84 -5.80
CA PRO A 7 3.88 11.65 -6.62
C PRO A 7 4.23 10.37 -5.86
N SER A 8 3.45 9.31 -6.09
CA SER A 8 3.69 7.96 -5.61
C SER A 8 3.19 6.92 -6.61
N ASN A 9 3.67 5.69 -6.51
CA ASN A 9 3.06 4.55 -7.20
C ASN A 9 1.68 4.17 -6.59
N GLY A 10 1.34 4.71 -5.43
CA GLY A 10 0.07 4.52 -4.72
C GLY A 10 0.23 4.85 -3.24
N HIS A 11 -0.34 5.97 -2.81
CA HIS A 11 -0.33 6.36 -1.40
C HIS A 11 -1.25 5.44 -0.60
N PHE A 12 -0.78 5.05 0.57
CA PHE A 12 -1.65 4.43 1.56
C PHE A 12 -2.66 5.47 2.10
N ASP A 13 -3.85 5.04 2.52
CA ASP A 13 -4.97 5.90 2.92
C ASP A 13 -4.56 6.98 3.94
N THR A 14 -3.90 6.59 5.03
CA THR A 14 -3.42 7.54 6.05
C THR A 14 -2.30 8.44 5.55
N THR A 15 -1.46 7.98 4.63
CA THR A 15 -0.43 8.81 3.98
C THR A 15 -1.10 9.86 3.09
N GLU A 16 -2.07 9.45 2.27
CA GLU A 16 -2.87 10.36 1.44
C GLU A 16 -3.60 11.40 2.31
N GLY A 17 -4.24 10.95 3.39
CA GLY A 17 -4.94 11.83 4.33
C GLY A 17 -4.03 12.86 4.99
N ASN A 18 -2.84 12.46 5.44
CA ASN A 18 -1.87 13.39 6.02
C ASN A 18 -1.33 14.41 4.99
N ILE A 19 -1.07 13.99 3.74
CA ILE A 19 -0.66 14.90 2.65
C ILE A 19 -1.73 15.96 2.42
N LYS A 20 -3.00 15.56 2.32
CA LYS A 20 -4.13 16.48 2.14
C LYS A 20 -4.29 17.43 3.34
N GLN A 21 -4.16 16.92 4.56
CA GLN A 21 -4.25 17.72 5.78
C GLN A 21 -3.17 18.81 5.83
N MET A 22 -1.99 18.55 5.25
CA MET A 22 -0.92 19.53 5.13
C MET A 22 -1.12 20.53 3.96
N GLY A 23 -2.25 20.45 3.24
CA GLY A 23 -2.57 21.31 2.11
C GLY A 23 -1.79 20.98 0.83
N SER A 24 -1.33 19.74 0.69
CA SER A 24 -0.62 19.22 -0.47
C SER A 24 -1.48 18.22 -1.26
N THR A 25 -1.14 18.01 -2.52
CA THR A 25 -1.89 17.15 -3.46
C THR A 25 -1.19 15.82 -3.65
N PRO A 26 -1.74 14.69 -3.21
CA PRO A 26 -1.23 13.35 -3.53
C PRO A 26 -1.56 13.01 -4.99
N ARG A 27 -0.63 12.36 -5.70
CA ARG A 27 -0.83 11.87 -7.07
C ARG A 27 -0.36 10.42 -7.17
N ASN A 28 -1.27 9.54 -7.58
CA ASN A 28 -1.00 8.11 -7.73
C ASN A 28 -0.66 7.79 -9.20
N LEU A 29 0.53 7.23 -9.42
CA LEU A 29 1.12 7.03 -10.75
C LEU A 29 1.39 5.55 -11.04
N PHE A 30 0.43 4.68 -10.74
CA PHE A 30 0.48 3.28 -11.18
C PHE A 30 -0.30 3.06 -12.48
N ASN A 31 -0.08 1.93 -13.13
CA ASN A 31 -0.84 1.57 -14.32
C ASN A 31 -2.06 0.71 -13.95
N LYS A 32 -3.22 1.34 -13.81
CA LYS A 32 -4.48 0.68 -13.42
C LYS A 32 -4.91 -0.41 -14.41
N ALA A 33 -4.63 -0.25 -15.70
CA ALA A 33 -4.99 -1.27 -16.71
C ALA A 33 -4.21 -2.58 -16.49
N LEU A 34 -2.91 -2.48 -16.16
CA LEU A 34 -2.10 -3.67 -15.86
C LEU A 34 -2.58 -4.41 -14.61
N LEU A 35 -3.12 -3.67 -13.62
CA LEU A 35 -3.61 -4.28 -12.38
C LEU A 35 -4.71 -5.30 -12.64
N TRP A 36 -5.62 -5.01 -13.58
CA TRP A 36 -6.77 -5.84 -13.89
C TRP A 36 -6.51 -6.92 -14.94
N GLU A 37 -5.33 -6.97 -15.53
CA GLU A 37 -4.97 -8.05 -16.44
C GLU A 37 -4.95 -9.39 -15.70
N VAL A 38 -5.81 -10.31 -16.12
CA VAL A 38 -5.81 -11.69 -15.63
C VAL A 38 -4.91 -12.51 -16.56
N PRO A 39 -3.90 -13.23 -16.02
CA PRO A 39 -3.03 -14.07 -16.82
C PRO A 39 -3.82 -15.17 -17.53
N GLN A 40 -3.66 -15.32 -18.82
CA GLN A 40 -4.25 -16.43 -19.54
C GLN A 40 -3.58 -17.74 -19.11
N GLY A 41 -4.39 -18.71 -18.63
CA GLY A 41 -3.90 -20.01 -18.14
C GLY A 41 -3.36 -20.03 -16.71
N GLY A 42 -3.57 -18.97 -15.93
CA GLY A 42 -3.20 -18.91 -14.51
C GLY A 42 -1.70 -18.80 -14.22
N LYS A 43 -0.87 -18.50 -15.21
CA LYS A 43 0.56 -18.25 -15.06
C LYS A 43 0.92 -16.79 -15.32
N TYR A 44 1.89 -16.30 -14.58
CA TYR A 44 2.41 -14.92 -14.57
C TYR A 44 3.28 -14.57 -15.77
N GLU A 45 2.78 -14.67 -16.98
CA GLU A 45 3.66 -14.59 -18.16
C GLU A 45 4.11 -13.17 -18.55
N LYS A 46 3.50 -12.08 -18.04
CA LYS A 46 3.80 -10.75 -18.60
C LYS A 46 4.26 -9.67 -17.63
N ASN A 47 3.79 -9.60 -16.39
CA ASN A 47 4.27 -8.57 -15.46
C ASN A 47 4.01 -8.98 -13.98
N PRO A 48 5.01 -9.53 -13.28
CA PRO A 48 4.89 -9.86 -11.86
C PRO A 48 4.96 -8.61 -10.96
N PHE A 49 5.25 -7.42 -11.50
CA PHE A 49 5.48 -6.18 -10.75
C PHE A 49 4.44 -5.11 -11.06
N LYS A 50 3.17 -5.43 -10.86
CA LYS A 50 2.05 -4.51 -11.09
C LYS A 50 2.02 -3.31 -10.15
N GLY A 51 2.81 -3.33 -9.07
CA GLY A 51 3.00 -2.22 -8.14
C GLY A 51 3.97 -1.14 -8.61
N ASN A 52 4.60 -1.30 -9.77
CA ASN A 52 5.56 -0.36 -10.31
C ASN A 52 4.96 1.05 -10.50
N MET A 53 5.80 2.05 -10.27
CA MET A 53 5.55 3.44 -10.66
C MET A 53 5.56 3.55 -12.19
N ASP A 54 4.61 4.28 -12.76
CA ASP A 54 4.67 4.72 -14.15
C ASP A 54 5.71 5.85 -14.26
N THR A 55 6.90 5.48 -14.70
CA THR A 55 8.05 6.41 -14.72
C THR A 55 7.93 7.51 -15.76
N GLU A 56 7.20 7.28 -16.85
CA GLU A 56 6.93 8.32 -17.87
C GLU A 56 5.99 9.38 -17.28
N LYS A 57 4.92 8.95 -16.60
CA LYS A 57 4.02 9.87 -15.90
C LYS A 57 4.71 10.59 -14.76
N LEU A 58 5.65 9.93 -14.05
CA LEU A 58 6.42 10.57 -12.99
C LEU A 58 7.22 11.75 -13.53
N GLU A 59 7.96 11.53 -14.61
CA GLU A 59 8.78 12.58 -15.21
C GLU A 59 7.93 13.71 -15.78
N ALA A 60 6.85 13.38 -16.49
CA ALA A 60 5.90 14.37 -17.01
C ALA A 60 5.27 15.21 -15.89
N LEU A 61 4.86 14.58 -14.78
CA LEU A 61 4.29 15.29 -13.63
C LEU A 61 5.29 16.26 -12.98
N ILE A 62 6.56 15.86 -12.82
CA ILE A 62 7.59 16.73 -12.27
C ILE A 62 7.81 17.95 -13.17
N GLN A 63 7.83 17.75 -14.48
CA GLN A 63 7.99 18.84 -15.45
C GLN A 63 6.79 19.79 -15.46
N GLU A 64 5.57 19.25 -15.40
CA GLU A 64 4.32 20.03 -15.37
C GLU A 64 4.17 20.84 -14.08
N ALA A 65 4.40 20.22 -12.94
CA ALA A 65 4.26 20.85 -11.63
C ALA A 65 5.38 21.87 -11.33
N GLY A 66 6.55 21.68 -11.95
CA GLY A 66 7.81 22.34 -11.57
C GLY A 66 8.51 21.59 -10.42
N PRO A 67 9.81 21.27 -10.55
CA PRO A 67 10.56 20.54 -9.52
C PRO A 67 10.48 21.14 -8.11
N GLU A 68 10.41 22.46 -8.02
CA GLU A 68 10.30 23.22 -6.76
C GLU A 68 8.95 23.03 -6.05
N ASN A 69 7.94 22.48 -6.72
CA ASN A 69 6.63 22.16 -6.19
C ASN A 69 6.47 20.66 -5.89
N VAL A 70 7.51 19.84 -6.14
CA VAL A 70 7.57 18.42 -5.84
C VAL A 70 8.64 18.17 -4.77
N PRO A 71 8.30 18.23 -3.48
CA PRO A 71 9.30 18.18 -2.40
C PRO A 71 9.93 16.80 -2.24
N LEU A 72 9.25 15.73 -2.64
CA LEU A 72 9.77 14.36 -2.64
C LEU A 72 8.96 13.48 -3.60
N VAL A 73 9.58 12.40 -4.08
CA VAL A 73 8.94 11.28 -4.75
C VAL A 73 8.82 10.12 -3.75
N TYR A 74 7.67 9.46 -3.69
CA TYR A 74 7.39 8.44 -2.69
C TYR A 74 6.96 7.12 -3.35
N THR A 75 7.59 6.00 -3.01
CA THR A 75 7.21 4.69 -3.54
C THR A 75 6.89 3.72 -2.42
N THR A 76 5.70 3.14 -2.47
CA THR A 76 5.22 2.14 -1.49
C THR A 76 5.59 0.72 -1.95
N ILE A 77 6.23 -0.05 -1.08
CA ILE A 77 6.67 -1.44 -1.29
C ILE A 77 6.24 -2.36 -0.13
N THR A 78 5.56 -3.51 -0.34
CA THR A 78 4.69 -3.77 -1.51
C THR A 78 3.55 -2.76 -1.54
N ASN A 79 3.04 -2.44 -2.72
CA ASN A 79 2.07 -1.38 -2.88
C ASN A 79 0.67 -1.79 -2.40
N ASN A 80 0.32 -1.44 -1.16
CA ASN A 80 -0.95 -1.82 -0.53
C ASN A 80 -2.17 -1.28 -1.29
N THR A 81 -2.13 -0.03 -1.75
CA THR A 81 -3.22 0.62 -2.47
C THR A 81 -3.43 0.02 -3.86
N VAL A 82 -2.37 -0.55 -4.43
CA VAL A 82 -2.40 -1.30 -5.69
C VAL A 82 -2.37 -2.81 -5.37
N CYS A 83 -3.32 -3.25 -4.55
CA CYS A 83 -3.60 -4.67 -4.24
C CYS A 83 -2.39 -5.47 -3.73
N GLY A 84 -1.51 -4.85 -2.96
CA GLY A 84 -0.34 -5.52 -2.39
C GLY A 84 0.72 -5.92 -3.40
N GLN A 85 0.66 -5.36 -4.60
CA GLN A 85 1.54 -5.73 -5.71
C GLN A 85 2.98 -5.27 -5.49
N PRO A 86 3.97 -6.09 -5.87
CA PRO A 86 5.38 -5.76 -5.71
C PRO A 86 5.87 -4.74 -6.72
N VAL A 87 7.01 -4.12 -6.37
CA VAL A 87 7.78 -3.18 -7.20
C VAL A 87 9.11 -3.82 -7.56
N SER A 88 9.51 -3.79 -8.84
CA SER A 88 10.76 -4.34 -9.32
C SER A 88 11.96 -3.49 -8.91
N MET A 89 13.14 -4.11 -8.80
CA MET A 89 14.39 -3.39 -8.58
C MET A 89 14.69 -2.39 -9.70
N ALA A 90 14.41 -2.80 -10.95
CA ALA A 90 14.56 -1.92 -12.11
C ALA A 90 13.70 -0.65 -11.98
N ASN A 91 12.47 -0.77 -11.48
CA ASN A 91 11.57 0.38 -11.30
C ASN A 91 12.03 1.28 -10.15
N LEU A 92 12.50 0.73 -9.02
CA LEU A 92 13.07 1.50 -7.93
C LEU A 92 14.28 2.33 -8.40
N ARG A 93 15.16 1.72 -9.17
CA ARG A 93 16.32 2.40 -9.77
C ARG A 93 15.91 3.52 -10.71
N ALA A 94 14.95 3.27 -11.60
CA ALA A 94 14.46 4.25 -12.55
C ALA A 94 13.76 5.43 -11.86
N SER A 95 12.88 5.15 -10.89
CA SER A 95 12.16 6.19 -10.13
C SER A 95 13.12 7.07 -9.33
N GLY A 96 14.11 6.47 -8.65
CA GLY A 96 15.16 7.20 -7.94
C GLY A 96 16.01 8.06 -8.88
N ALA A 97 16.42 7.51 -10.03
CA ALA A 97 17.19 8.27 -11.03
C ALA A 97 16.43 9.48 -11.58
N ILE A 98 15.11 9.33 -11.84
CA ILE A 98 14.27 10.46 -12.28
C ILE A 98 14.18 11.51 -11.17
N ALA A 99 13.88 11.13 -9.92
CA ALA A 99 13.81 12.08 -8.82
C ALA A 99 15.14 12.86 -8.66
N HIS A 100 16.26 12.16 -8.64
CA HIS A 100 17.58 12.75 -8.49
C HIS A 100 17.99 13.64 -9.67
N LYS A 101 17.55 13.35 -10.90
CA LYS A 101 17.74 14.21 -12.08
C LYS A 101 17.22 15.64 -11.83
N TYR A 102 16.16 15.77 -11.06
CA TYR A 102 15.55 17.06 -10.70
C TYR A 102 15.94 17.55 -9.30
N GLY A 103 16.88 16.89 -8.62
CA GLY A 103 17.30 17.27 -7.26
C GLY A 103 16.27 16.95 -6.17
N ILE A 104 15.30 16.09 -6.47
CA ILE A 104 14.19 15.71 -5.58
C ILE A 104 14.57 14.46 -4.79
N PRO A 105 14.33 14.42 -3.46
CA PRO A 105 14.51 13.21 -2.66
C PRO A 105 13.60 12.07 -3.11
N PHE A 106 14.14 10.86 -3.19
CA PHE A 106 13.38 9.63 -3.42
C PHE A 106 13.21 8.87 -2.11
N MET A 107 11.97 8.69 -1.66
CA MET A 107 11.62 8.08 -0.38
C MET A 107 10.83 6.78 -0.59
N LEU A 108 10.96 5.82 0.32
CA LEU A 108 10.18 4.58 0.32
C LEU A 108 9.20 4.53 1.50
N ASP A 109 7.96 4.12 1.25
CA ASP A 109 7.15 3.45 2.27
C ASP A 109 7.51 1.96 2.25
N ALA A 110 8.37 1.59 3.17
CA ALA A 110 8.97 0.27 3.22
C ALA A 110 8.30 -0.63 4.27
N ALA A 111 7.01 -0.44 4.51
CA ALA A 111 6.28 -1.24 5.51
C ALA A 111 6.35 -2.75 5.25
N ARG A 112 6.53 -3.17 3.99
CA ARG A 112 6.61 -4.59 3.55
C ARG A 112 7.79 -4.83 2.62
N TRP A 113 8.94 -4.34 3.03
CA TRP A 113 10.17 -4.41 2.26
C TRP A 113 10.68 -5.85 2.05
N ALA A 114 10.50 -6.72 3.04
CA ALA A 114 10.93 -8.11 2.95
C ALA A 114 10.05 -8.91 1.97
N GLU A 115 8.73 -8.71 2.02
CA GLU A 115 7.81 -9.27 1.03
C GLU A 115 8.18 -8.79 -0.39
N ASN A 116 8.50 -7.52 -0.57
CA ASN A 116 8.93 -6.98 -1.86
C ASN A 116 10.25 -7.61 -2.34
N ALA A 117 11.22 -7.76 -1.44
CA ALA A 117 12.49 -8.42 -1.75
C ALA A 117 12.31 -9.90 -2.16
N TYR A 118 11.35 -10.59 -1.54
CA TYR A 118 10.97 -11.96 -1.94
C TYR A 118 10.49 -12.01 -3.40
N PHE A 119 9.60 -11.09 -3.81
CA PHE A 119 9.14 -11.03 -5.19
C PHE A 119 10.26 -10.69 -6.18
N ILE A 120 11.18 -9.82 -5.83
CA ILE A 120 12.38 -9.54 -6.64
C ILE A 120 13.22 -10.81 -6.78
N LYS A 121 13.48 -11.51 -5.67
CA LYS A 121 14.26 -12.76 -5.69
C LYS A 121 13.66 -13.82 -6.60
N THR A 122 12.33 -13.95 -6.60
CA THR A 122 11.63 -15.04 -7.30
C THR A 122 11.24 -14.70 -8.73
N ASN A 123 11.18 -13.42 -9.10
CA ASN A 123 10.61 -13.01 -10.40
C ASN A 123 11.51 -12.07 -11.23
N GLU A 124 12.58 -11.51 -10.67
CA GLU A 124 13.47 -10.60 -11.41
C GLU A 124 14.78 -11.29 -11.73
N GLU A 125 15.21 -11.20 -13.00
CA GLU A 125 16.44 -11.83 -13.46
C GLU A 125 17.68 -11.30 -12.70
N GLY A 126 18.59 -12.20 -12.33
CA GLY A 126 19.83 -11.88 -11.62
C GLY A 126 19.71 -11.80 -10.10
N TYR A 127 18.51 -12.08 -9.52
CA TYR A 127 18.31 -12.01 -8.07
C TYR A 127 18.11 -13.37 -7.37
N ALA A 128 17.96 -14.46 -8.12
CA ALA A 128 17.64 -15.78 -7.57
C ALA A 128 18.65 -16.28 -6.53
N ASP A 129 19.92 -15.97 -6.69
CA ASP A 129 21.01 -16.44 -5.79
C ASP A 129 21.28 -15.48 -4.62
N LYS A 130 20.68 -14.27 -4.61
CA LYS A 130 20.86 -13.30 -3.54
C LYS A 130 19.96 -13.63 -2.34
N SER A 131 20.44 -13.36 -1.14
CA SER A 131 19.60 -13.39 0.07
C SER A 131 18.60 -12.23 0.09
N ILE A 132 17.53 -12.37 0.85
CA ILE A 132 16.53 -11.28 1.06
C ILE A 132 17.22 -10.02 1.60
N ALA A 133 18.17 -10.17 2.54
CA ALA A 133 18.90 -9.04 3.12
C ALA A 133 19.78 -8.30 2.09
N GLU A 134 20.42 -9.03 1.16
CA GLU A 134 21.20 -8.41 0.06
C GLU A 134 20.31 -7.65 -0.89
N ILE A 135 19.16 -8.22 -1.29
CA ILE A 135 18.19 -7.56 -2.14
C ILE A 135 17.65 -6.30 -1.45
N ALA A 136 17.32 -6.39 -0.16
CA ALA A 136 16.85 -5.24 0.61
C ALA A 136 17.90 -4.12 0.65
N ARG A 137 19.17 -4.43 0.92
CA ARG A 137 20.24 -3.41 0.87
C ARG A 137 20.31 -2.73 -0.49
N GLU A 138 20.14 -3.48 -1.58
CA GLU A 138 20.12 -2.90 -2.92
C GLU A 138 18.90 -2.01 -3.13
N MET A 139 17.67 -2.43 -2.73
CA MET A 139 16.46 -1.57 -2.77
C MET A 139 16.69 -0.25 -2.04
N PHE A 140 17.16 -0.32 -0.80
CA PHE A 140 17.43 0.89 0.00
C PHE A 140 18.60 1.71 -0.53
N SER A 141 19.48 1.16 -1.39
CA SER A 141 20.58 1.91 -1.99
C SER A 141 20.12 3.01 -2.96
N TYR A 142 18.93 2.89 -3.53
CA TYR A 142 18.38 3.84 -4.49
C TYR A 142 17.57 4.97 -3.86
N CYS A 143 17.21 4.88 -2.57
CA CYS A 143 16.41 5.92 -1.91
C CYS A 143 17.25 6.81 -0.98
N ASP A 144 16.75 8.01 -0.72
CA ASP A 144 17.33 8.97 0.23
C ASP A 144 16.85 8.74 1.65
N GLY A 145 15.77 7.98 1.80
CA GLY A 145 15.21 7.63 3.08
C GLY A 145 13.95 6.77 2.95
N PHE A 146 13.43 6.37 4.09
CA PHE A 146 12.22 5.54 4.12
C PHE A 146 11.43 5.73 5.41
N THR A 147 10.13 5.43 5.32
CA THR A 147 9.29 5.14 6.47
C THR A 147 8.94 3.65 6.48
N ALA A 148 8.77 3.07 7.67
CA ALA A 148 8.28 1.71 7.79
C ALA A 148 7.42 1.54 9.02
N SER A 149 6.24 0.95 8.84
CA SER A 149 5.43 0.47 9.95
C SER A 149 5.95 -0.89 10.41
N LEU A 150 6.51 -0.94 11.60
CA LEU A 150 7.12 -2.16 12.15
C LEU A 150 6.09 -3.20 12.66
N LYS A 151 4.80 -2.86 12.62
CA LYS A 151 3.70 -3.81 12.82
C LYS A 151 3.52 -4.80 11.67
N LYS A 152 4.29 -4.68 10.61
CA LYS A 152 4.28 -5.53 9.42
C LYS A 152 5.56 -6.37 9.39
N ASP A 153 6.53 -6.04 8.56
CA ASP A 153 7.77 -6.84 8.47
C ASP A 153 8.66 -6.77 9.72
N GLY A 154 8.44 -5.81 10.60
CA GLY A 154 9.08 -5.82 11.93
C GLY A 154 8.51 -6.84 12.92
N HIS A 155 7.43 -7.57 12.58
CA HIS A 155 6.77 -8.58 13.42
C HIS A 155 6.40 -8.12 14.83
N ALA A 156 6.27 -6.81 15.07
CA ALA A 156 5.99 -6.25 16.37
C ALA A 156 4.56 -5.71 16.48
N ASN A 157 4.06 -5.59 17.71
CA ASN A 157 2.73 -5.06 17.97
C ASN A 157 2.63 -3.56 17.72
N MET A 158 3.75 -2.86 17.78
CA MET A 158 3.83 -1.40 17.61
C MET A 158 5.19 -1.02 17.02
N GLY A 159 5.31 0.22 16.59
CA GLY A 159 6.55 0.79 16.14
C GLY A 159 6.50 1.30 14.70
N GLY A 160 7.35 2.26 14.45
CA GLY A 160 7.62 2.83 13.15
C GLY A 160 9.03 3.39 13.08
N ILE A 161 9.58 3.42 11.89
CA ILE A 161 10.88 4.02 11.60
C ILE A 161 10.68 5.10 10.53
N LEU A 162 11.32 6.24 10.73
CA LEU A 162 11.68 7.18 9.71
C LEU A 162 13.21 7.26 9.68
N ALA A 163 13.80 6.98 8.55
CA ALA A 163 15.24 7.07 8.34
C ALA A 163 15.54 7.80 7.04
N PHE A 164 16.67 8.50 6.98
CA PHE A 164 17.15 9.15 5.77
C PHE A 164 18.69 9.17 5.77
N ARG A 165 19.25 9.30 4.56
CA ARG A 165 20.70 9.35 4.39
C ARG A 165 21.27 10.64 4.96
N ASP A 166 22.33 10.49 5.73
CA ASP A 166 23.15 11.62 6.13
C ASP A 166 23.71 12.32 4.87
N LYS A 167 23.51 13.63 4.79
CA LYS A 167 23.90 14.47 3.64
C LYS A 167 23.31 14.07 2.28
N GLY A 168 22.26 13.19 2.25
CA GLY A 168 21.49 12.86 1.06
C GLY A 168 20.55 14.01 0.63
N TYR A 169 19.79 13.79 -0.46
CA TYR A 169 18.86 14.80 -0.99
C TYR A 169 17.80 15.22 0.03
N PHE A 170 17.25 14.29 0.81
CA PHE A 170 16.30 14.64 1.86
C PHE A 170 16.90 15.58 2.89
N TRP A 171 18.09 15.27 3.39
CA TRP A 171 18.79 16.12 4.35
C TRP A 171 19.13 17.49 3.76
N LYS A 172 19.63 17.54 2.52
CA LYS A 172 19.98 18.81 1.84
C LYS A 172 18.79 19.72 1.58
N ASN A 173 17.64 19.13 1.21
CA ASN A 173 16.47 19.90 0.79
C ASN A 173 15.63 20.40 1.98
N PHE A 174 15.77 19.77 3.16
CA PHE A 174 14.97 20.09 4.33
C PHE A 174 15.76 20.61 5.53
N SER A 175 17.08 20.74 5.41
CA SER A 175 17.92 21.48 6.38
C SER A 175 18.17 22.91 5.89
N ASP A 176 18.39 23.84 6.83
CA ASP A 176 18.74 25.21 6.50
C ASP A 176 20.26 25.40 6.58
N PHE A 177 20.78 26.27 5.70
CA PHE A 177 22.21 26.57 5.59
C PHE A 177 22.44 28.09 5.61
N ASP A 178 23.57 28.52 6.15
CA ASP A 178 24.03 29.91 6.03
C ASP A 178 24.67 30.18 4.65
N ALA A 179 25.10 31.40 4.44
CA ALA A 179 25.74 31.82 3.18
C ALA A 179 27.07 31.11 2.90
N GLU A 180 27.73 30.63 3.94
CA GLU A 180 29.00 29.91 3.91
C GLU A 180 28.78 28.38 3.73
N GLY A 181 27.50 27.90 3.74
CA GLY A 181 27.13 26.51 3.57
C GLY A 181 27.18 25.68 4.86
N ASN A 182 27.26 26.31 6.02
CA ASN A 182 27.15 25.60 7.31
C ASN A 182 25.67 25.34 7.65
N VAL A 183 25.40 24.19 8.27
CA VAL A 183 24.06 23.85 8.71
C VAL A 183 23.63 24.75 9.86
N THR A 184 22.56 25.51 9.68
CA THR A 184 21.95 26.33 10.72
C THR A 184 20.77 25.61 11.39
N THR A 185 20.06 24.77 10.63
CA THR A 185 18.98 23.94 11.13
C THR A 185 19.07 22.56 10.50
N ASP A 186 19.27 21.54 11.30
CA ASP A 186 19.32 20.14 10.83
C ASP A 186 17.93 19.51 10.84
N VAL A 187 17.49 18.94 9.70
CA VAL A 187 16.16 18.32 9.57
C VAL A 187 15.96 17.16 10.54
N GLY A 188 16.99 16.38 10.84
CA GLY A 188 16.91 15.27 11.78
C GLY A 188 16.61 15.76 13.20
N ILE A 189 17.20 16.87 13.61
CA ILE A 189 16.90 17.52 14.88
C ILE A 189 15.46 18.05 14.89
N LEU A 190 15.03 18.73 13.81
CA LEU A 190 13.65 19.23 13.70
C LEU A 190 12.61 18.11 13.81
N LEU A 191 12.83 17.00 13.11
CA LEU A 191 11.92 15.84 13.17
C LEU A 191 11.88 15.22 14.56
N LYS A 192 13.02 15.15 15.26
CA LYS A 192 13.08 14.67 16.64
C LYS A 192 12.33 15.59 17.60
N VAL A 193 12.50 16.89 17.47
CA VAL A 193 11.73 17.89 18.23
C VAL A 193 10.24 17.76 17.95
N LYS A 194 9.86 17.61 16.67
CA LYS A 194 8.46 17.41 16.27
C LYS A 194 7.88 16.13 16.86
N GLN A 195 8.61 15.03 16.88
CA GLN A 195 8.19 13.80 17.53
C GLN A 195 7.91 14.00 19.02
N ILE A 196 8.85 14.59 19.75
CA ILE A 196 8.71 14.87 21.19
C ILE A 196 7.49 15.77 21.46
N SER A 197 7.32 16.83 20.68
CA SER A 197 6.22 17.80 20.86
C SER A 197 4.84 17.24 20.49
N SER A 198 4.77 16.24 19.59
CA SER A 198 3.49 15.69 19.10
C SER A 198 3.06 14.44 19.83
N TYR A 199 4.01 13.60 20.26
CA TYR A 199 3.74 12.28 20.86
C TYR A 199 4.27 12.11 22.29
N GLY A 200 4.89 13.15 22.83
CA GLY A 200 5.54 13.10 24.14
C GLY A 200 6.93 12.47 24.10
N ASN A 201 7.54 12.37 25.26
CA ASN A 201 8.91 11.88 25.43
C ASN A 201 8.98 10.38 25.76
N ASP A 202 7.88 9.66 25.57
CA ASP A 202 7.81 8.25 25.87
C ASP A 202 8.54 7.41 24.82
N SER A 203 9.29 6.41 25.28
CA SER A 203 9.98 5.44 24.44
C SER A 203 9.30 4.07 24.53
N TYR A 204 9.62 3.20 23.57
CA TYR A 204 9.20 1.80 23.65
C TYR A 204 9.86 1.10 24.84
N GLY A 205 9.13 0.19 25.46
CA GLY A 205 9.71 -0.70 26.46
C GLY A 205 10.81 -1.57 25.84
N GLY A 206 11.83 -1.93 26.65
CA GLY A 206 12.93 -2.77 26.18
C GLY A 206 12.47 -4.09 25.57
N ARG A 207 11.39 -4.66 26.07
CA ARG A 207 10.73 -5.85 25.51
C ARG A 207 10.28 -5.64 24.07
N ASP A 208 9.68 -4.50 23.76
CA ASP A 208 9.17 -4.19 22.42
C ASP A 208 10.32 -3.93 21.44
N ILE A 209 11.40 -3.30 21.91
CA ILE A 209 12.63 -3.11 21.12
C ILE A 209 13.30 -4.45 20.78
N MET A 210 13.35 -5.37 21.75
CA MET A 210 13.91 -6.71 21.53
C MET A 210 13.05 -7.52 20.55
N ALA A 211 11.72 -7.45 20.66
CA ALA A 211 10.80 -8.09 19.73
C ALA A 211 10.97 -7.52 18.30
N LEU A 212 11.10 -6.20 18.16
CA LEU A 212 11.40 -5.56 16.88
C LEU A 212 12.74 -6.04 16.29
N ALA A 213 13.80 -6.11 17.11
CA ALA A 213 15.10 -6.57 16.64
C ALA A 213 15.04 -8.02 16.13
N ALA A 214 14.39 -8.93 16.87
CA ALA A 214 14.17 -10.29 16.42
C ALA A 214 13.35 -10.37 15.13
N GLY A 215 12.22 -9.64 15.07
CA GLY A 215 11.34 -9.64 13.91
C GLY A 215 12.00 -9.12 12.63
N LEU A 216 12.90 -8.14 12.73
CA LEU A 216 13.67 -7.63 11.59
C LEU A 216 14.67 -8.65 11.01
N TYR A 217 15.14 -9.61 11.80
CA TYR A 217 15.91 -10.76 11.30
C TYR A 217 15.00 -11.84 10.73
N GLU A 218 13.94 -12.20 11.45
CA GLU A 218 13.01 -13.26 11.05
C GLU A 218 12.31 -12.95 9.72
N CYS A 219 11.93 -11.69 9.46
CA CYS A 219 11.28 -11.32 8.21
C CYS A 219 12.17 -11.48 6.97
N CYS A 220 13.48 -11.68 7.14
CA CYS A 220 14.43 -11.98 6.05
C CYS A 220 14.53 -13.47 5.74
N GLU A 221 13.89 -14.33 6.51
CA GLU A 221 13.92 -15.78 6.30
C GLU A 221 13.09 -16.15 5.06
N PHE A 222 13.76 -16.81 4.09
CA PHE A 222 13.11 -17.13 2.81
C PHE A 222 11.88 -18.00 2.97
N HIS A 223 11.94 -19.06 3.79
CA HIS A 223 10.82 -19.97 3.98
C HIS A 223 9.61 -19.32 4.65
N TYR A 224 9.83 -18.37 5.55
CA TYR A 224 8.76 -17.57 6.12
C TYR A 224 8.03 -16.76 5.04
N LEU A 225 8.78 -16.10 4.15
CA LEU A 225 8.20 -15.30 3.06
C LEU A 225 7.53 -16.18 2.01
N GLU A 226 8.10 -17.33 1.69
CA GLU A 226 7.54 -18.32 0.79
C GLU A 226 6.17 -18.81 1.29
N GLU A 227 6.08 -19.21 2.57
CA GLU A 227 4.82 -19.62 3.19
C GLU A 227 3.78 -18.51 3.13
N ARG A 228 4.18 -17.29 3.49
CA ARG A 228 3.29 -16.14 3.52
C ARG A 228 2.72 -15.79 2.16
N VAL A 229 3.55 -15.77 1.13
CA VAL A 229 3.11 -15.44 -0.25
C VAL A 229 2.30 -16.60 -0.83
N SER A 230 2.68 -17.84 -0.56
CA SER A 230 1.93 -19.01 -1.04
C SER A 230 0.53 -19.11 -0.45
N GLN A 231 0.29 -18.68 0.79
CA GLN A 231 -1.04 -18.58 1.37
C GLN A 231 -1.92 -17.57 0.63
N CYS A 232 -1.37 -16.40 0.25
CA CYS A 232 -2.09 -15.44 -0.57
C CYS A 232 -2.43 -16.01 -1.95
N GLU A 233 -1.47 -16.65 -2.59
CA GLU A 233 -1.69 -17.27 -3.91
C GLU A 233 -2.73 -18.40 -3.84
N TYR A 234 -2.65 -19.26 -2.81
CA TYR A 234 -3.62 -20.32 -2.59
C TYR A 234 -5.06 -19.80 -2.48
N LEU A 235 -5.25 -18.75 -1.67
CA LEU A 235 -6.57 -18.14 -1.49
C LEU A 235 -7.08 -17.49 -2.78
N ALA A 236 -6.22 -16.74 -3.49
CA ALA A 236 -6.57 -16.08 -4.75
C ALA A 236 -6.95 -17.11 -5.84
N GLN A 237 -6.15 -18.16 -5.99
CA GLN A 237 -6.43 -19.26 -6.91
C GLN A 237 -7.70 -20.03 -6.53
N GLY A 238 -7.96 -20.19 -5.22
CA GLY A 238 -9.20 -20.77 -4.72
C GLY A 238 -10.43 -19.97 -5.16
N PHE A 239 -10.40 -18.65 -5.02
CA PHE A 239 -11.47 -17.77 -5.50
C PHE A 239 -11.64 -17.85 -7.02
N TYR A 240 -10.54 -17.73 -7.77
CA TYR A 240 -10.56 -17.77 -9.22
C TYR A 240 -11.13 -19.10 -9.78
N LYS A 241 -10.67 -20.24 -9.24
CA LYS A 241 -11.15 -21.58 -9.65
C LYS A 241 -12.63 -21.81 -9.35
N ASN A 242 -13.18 -21.15 -8.34
CA ASN A 242 -14.60 -21.16 -8.02
C ASN A 242 -15.43 -20.14 -8.82
N GLY A 243 -14.84 -19.48 -9.82
CA GLY A 243 -15.54 -18.59 -10.74
C GLY A 243 -15.88 -17.21 -10.15
N ILE A 244 -15.26 -16.81 -9.04
CA ILE A 244 -15.44 -15.47 -8.46
C ILE A 244 -14.76 -14.46 -9.38
N LYS A 245 -15.53 -13.50 -9.87
CA LYS A 245 -15.01 -12.42 -10.72
C LYS A 245 -14.29 -11.35 -9.91
N GLY A 246 -13.39 -10.65 -10.55
CA GLY A 246 -12.68 -9.51 -9.97
C GLY A 246 -11.49 -9.88 -9.07
N VAL A 247 -11.14 -11.17 -8.96
CA VAL A 247 -9.97 -11.58 -8.19
C VAL A 247 -8.71 -11.02 -8.83
N VAL A 248 -7.94 -10.25 -8.07
CA VAL A 248 -6.68 -9.69 -8.55
C VAL A 248 -5.61 -10.78 -8.57
N LEU A 249 -5.11 -11.08 -9.75
CA LEU A 249 -4.06 -12.06 -10.01
C LEU A 249 -2.89 -11.37 -10.74
N PRO A 250 -1.69 -11.70 -10.33
CA PRO A 250 -1.21 -12.50 -9.20
C PRO A 250 -1.62 -11.93 -7.85
N ALA A 251 -1.64 -12.78 -6.84
CA ALA A 251 -1.82 -12.30 -5.47
C ALA A 251 -0.65 -11.41 -5.05
N GLY A 252 -0.94 -10.39 -4.26
CA GLY A 252 0.11 -9.62 -3.59
C GLY A 252 0.73 -10.35 -2.40
N GLY A 253 1.68 -9.72 -1.71
CA GLY A 253 2.44 -10.35 -0.63
C GLY A 253 1.69 -10.55 0.68
N HIS A 254 0.59 -9.83 0.93
CA HIS A 254 -0.02 -9.77 2.26
C HIS A 254 -1.54 -9.94 2.29
N GLY A 255 -2.15 -10.17 1.16
CA GLY A 255 -3.59 -10.35 1.07
C GLY A 255 -4.07 -10.57 -0.34
N VAL A 256 -5.32 -10.98 -0.44
CA VAL A 256 -6.04 -11.19 -1.70
C VAL A 256 -7.07 -10.08 -1.85
N TYR A 257 -7.20 -9.59 -3.06
CA TYR A 257 -8.08 -8.47 -3.37
C TYR A 257 -9.10 -8.88 -4.42
N ILE A 258 -10.32 -8.40 -4.24
CA ILE A 258 -11.42 -8.60 -5.19
C ILE A 258 -11.91 -7.22 -5.63
N ASN A 259 -11.92 -6.98 -6.94
CA ASN A 259 -12.54 -5.81 -7.56
C ASN A 259 -14.05 -5.94 -7.44
N MET A 260 -14.68 -5.01 -6.74
CA MET A 260 -16.12 -5.03 -6.49
C MET A 260 -16.93 -4.69 -7.73
N ASP A 261 -16.41 -3.93 -8.66
CA ASP A 261 -17.09 -3.65 -9.93
C ASP A 261 -17.29 -4.93 -10.74
N GLU A 262 -16.24 -5.74 -10.85
CA GLU A 262 -16.31 -7.05 -11.51
C GLU A 262 -17.14 -8.07 -10.70
N PHE A 263 -17.00 -8.07 -9.36
CA PHE A 263 -17.75 -8.97 -8.48
C PHE A 263 -19.27 -8.79 -8.65
N PHE A 264 -19.73 -7.56 -8.80
CA PHE A 264 -21.14 -7.20 -8.99
C PHE A 264 -21.56 -7.03 -10.47
N ASP A 265 -20.73 -7.45 -11.43
CA ASP A 265 -21.00 -7.32 -12.88
C ASP A 265 -21.28 -5.86 -13.32
N GLY A 266 -20.65 -4.88 -12.69
CA GLY A 266 -20.87 -3.45 -12.98
C GLY A 266 -22.26 -2.91 -12.60
N LYS A 267 -23.05 -3.66 -11.83
CA LYS A 267 -24.44 -3.30 -11.51
C LYS A 267 -24.59 -2.39 -10.28
N ARG A 268 -23.51 -2.11 -9.57
CA ARG A 268 -23.53 -1.27 -8.37
C ARG A 268 -22.89 0.07 -8.65
N SER A 269 -23.55 1.14 -8.24
CA SER A 269 -22.98 2.48 -8.26
C SER A 269 -21.93 2.60 -7.15
N HIS A 270 -20.85 3.31 -7.41
CA HIS A 270 -19.81 3.61 -6.43
C HIS A 270 -20.34 4.31 -5.16
N GLU A 271 -21.40 5.12 -5.30
CA GLU A 271 -22.04 5.81 -4.18
C GLU A 271 -22.81 4.87 -3.24
N THR A 272 -23.00 3.62 -3.63
CA THR A 272 -23.71 2.62 -2.82
C THR A 272 -22.79 1.88 -1.84
N PHE A 273 -21.50 2.12 -1.89
CA PHE A 273 -20.49 1.49 -1.02
C PHE A 273 -20.68 -0.03 -0.89
N ALA A 274 -20.91 -0.71 -2.01
CA ALA A 274 -21.23 -2.14 -2.04
C ALA A 274 -20.12 -3.03 -1.44
N GLY A 275 -18.87 -2.59 -1.46
CA GLY A 275 -17.74 -3.25 -0.79
C GLY A 275 -17.91 -3.32 0.73
N GLU A 276 -18.50 -2.29 1.35
CA GLU A 276 -18.87 -2.33 2.77
C GLU A 276 -20.06 -3.28 3.04
N GLY A 277 -21.06 -3.32 2.14
CA GLY A 277 -22.14 -4.29 2.21
C GLY A 277 -21.63 -5.73 2.15
N PHE A 278 -20.67 -6.00 1.25
CA PHE A 278 -19.99 -7.29 1.17
C PHE A 278 -19.24 -7.62 2.47
N SER A 279 -18.50 -6.66 3.02
CA SER A 279 -17.76 -6.82 4.27
C SER A 279 -18.70 -7.11 5.44
N LEU A 280 -19.85 -6.42 5.51
CA LEU A 280 -20.89 -6.64 6.51
C LEU A 280 -21.47 -8.07 6.43
N GLU A 281 -21.81 -8.53 5.23
CA GLU A 281 -22.41 -9.87 5.07
C GLU A 281 -21.40 -10.99 5.35
N LEU A 282 -20.12 -10.82 5.02
CA LEU A 282 -19.08 -11.79 5.38
C LEU A 282 -18.93 -11.94 6.89
N ILE A 283 -18.87 -10.83 7.63
CA ILE A 283 -18.74 -10.91 9.09
C ILE A 283 -20.02 -11.44 9.74
N ARG A 284 -21.19 -11.05 9.24
CA ARG A 284 -22.49 -11.43 9.79
C ARG A 284 -22.81 -12.92 9.58
N ARG A 285 -22.55 -13.45 8.36
CA ARG A 285 -22.90 -14.84 8.01
C ARG A 285 -21.80 -15.82 8.38
N TYR A 286 -20.52 -15.43 8.26
CA TYR A 286 -19.40 -16.37 8.31
C TYR A 286 -18.33 -16.02 9.34
N GLY A 287 -18.45 -14.88 10.04
CA GLY A 287 -17.43 -14.42 11.00
C GLY A 287 -16.10 -14.00 10.36
N ILE A 288 -16.09 -13.76 9.05
CA ILE A 288 -14.89 -13.39 8.30
C ILE A 288 -14.82 -11.87 8.20
N ARG A 289 -13.75 -11.28 8.75
CA ARG A 289 -13.48 -9.84 8.64
C ARG A 289 -12.57 -9.56 7.47
N VAL A 290 -12.99 -8.64 6.62
CA VAL A 290 -12.23 -8.08 5.50
C VAL A 290 -12.07 -6.56 5.65
N SER A 291 -11.35 -5.92 4.75
CA SER A 291 -11.19 -4.45 4.73
C SER A 291 -11.61 -3.94 3.37
N GLU A 292 -12.58 -3.07 3.34
CA GLU A 292 -12.88 -2.28 2.16
C GLU A 292 -11.73 -1.27 1.96
N LEU A 293 -11.22 -1.18 0.74
CA LEU A 293 -10.17 -0.24 0.31
C LEU A 293 -10.53 0.38 -1.05
N GLY A 294 -11.79 0.71 -1.19
CA GLY A 294 -12.38 1.21 -2.42
C GLY A 294 -13.17 2.50 -2.20
N ASP A 295 -14.40 2.49 -2.67
CA ASP A 295 -15.22 3.69 -2.78
C ASP A 295 -15.44 4.44 -1.47
N TYR A 296 -15.63 3.72 -0.36
CA TYR A 296 -15.84 4.32 0.95
C TYR A 296 -14.54 4.80 1.59
N SER A 297 -13.55 3.91 1.72
CA SER A 297 -12.28 4.22 2.40
C SER A 297 -11.43 5.23 1.64
N MET A 298 -11.52 5.23 0.30
CA MET A 298 -10.79 6.17 -0.54
C MET A 298 -11.57 7.45 -0.83
N GLU A 299 -12.72 7.64 -0.18
CA GLU A 299 -13.53 8.86 -0.30
C GLU A 299 -13.89 9.19 -1.76
N TYR A 300 -14.30 8.17 -2.54
CA TYR A 300 -14.56 8.28 -3.98
C TYR A 300 -15.51 9.42 -4.32
N ASP A 301 -16.60 9.55 -3.59
CA ASP A 301 -17.66 10.56 -3.78
C ASP A 301 -17.22 12.02 -3.46
N LEU A 302 -16.07 12.19 -2.79
CA LEU A 302 -15.45 13.48 -2.50
C LEU A 302 -14.32 13.85 -3.46
N LYS A 303 -14.01 12.99 -4.44
CA LYS A 303 -12.90 13.16 -5.39
C LYS A 303 -13.36 13.80 -6.71
N THR A 304 -12.43 14.48 -7.40
CA THR A 304 -12.65 14.92 -8.77
C THR A 304 -12.72 13.72 -9.73
N PRO A 305 -13.29 13.86 -10.94
CA PRO A 305 -13.35 12.76 -11.93
C PRO A 305 -11.97 12.14 -12.22
N GLU A 306 -10.92 12.96 -12.29
CA GLU A 306 -9.55 12.50 -12.52
C GLU A 306 -9.03 11.66 -11.35
N GLN A 307 -9.31 12.08 -10.12
CA GLN A 307 -8.96 11.34 -8.90
C GLN A 307 -9.81 10.07 -8.72
N GLN A 308 -11.09 10.10 -9.12
CA GLN A 308 -11.97 8.93 -9.12
C GLN A 308 -11.44 7.83 -10.04
N ALA A 309 -10.89 8.22 -11.20
CA ALA A 309 -10.28 7.28 -12.13
C ALA A 309 -9.07 6.53 -11.55
N GLU A 310 -8.40 7.08 -10.54
CA GLU A 310 -7.27 6.46 -9.84
C GLU A 310 -7.72 5.48 -8.72
N VAL A 311 -8.97 5.53 -8.27
CA VAL A 311 -9.46 4.65 -7.19
C VAL A 311 -9.66 3.22 -7.71
N CYS A 312 -9.13 2.25 -6.98
CA CYS A 312 -9.41 0.83 -7.16
C CYS A 312 -10.53 0.45 -6.19
N ASN A 313 -11.72 0.09 -6.70
CA ASN A 313 -12.84 -0.33 -5.86
C ASN A 313 -12.65 -1.80 -5.42
N VAL A 314 -11.92 -2.01 -4.33
CA VAL A 314 -11.53 -3.35 -3.90
C VAL A 314 -11.87 -3.65 -2.44
N VAL A 315 -12.09 -4.94 -2.16
CA VAL A 315 -12.10 -5.49 -0.79
C VAL A 315 -10.88 -6.39 -0.62
N ARG A 316 -10.19 -6.23 0.51
CA ARG A 316 -8.96 -6.94 0.87
C ARG A 316 -9.22 -8.02 1.91
N PHE A 317 -8.81 -9.24 1.60
CA PHE A 317 -8.61 -10.34 2.53
C PHE A 317 -7.17 -10.31 3.03
N ALA A 318 -6.92 -9.68 4.17
CA ALA A 318 -5.59 -9.63 4.74
C ALA A 318 -5.23 -10.98 5.35
N ILE A 319 -4.09 -11.53 4.96
CA ILE A 319 -3.58 -12.80 5.52
C ILE A 319 -2.71 -12.47 6.73
N ASN A 320 -3.11 -12.94 7.90
CA ASN A 320 -2.35 -12.77 9.13
C ASN A 320 -1.08 -13.61 9.09
N ARG A 321 0.02 -13.04 9.61
CA ARG A 321 1.32 -13.71 9.65
C ARG A 321 1.26 -14.91 10.59
N SER A 322 1.63 -16.11 10.08
CA SER A 322 1.79 -17.35 10.87
C SER A 322 0.59 -17.72 11.76
N GLN A 323 -0.63 -17.37 11.34
CA GLN A 323 -1.86 -17.61 12.13
C GLN A 323 -2.91 -18.46 11.42
N LEU A 324 -2.83 -18.57 10.09
CA LEU A 324 -3.83 -19.28 9.32
C LEU A 324 -3.28 -20.60 8.82
N SER A 325 -4.06 -21.65 8.96
CA SER A 325 -3.82 -22.94 8.32
C SER A 325 -4.57 -23.01 6.98
N GLN A 326 -4.31 -24.07 6.21
CA GLN A 326 -5.02 -24.33 4.96
C GLN A 326 -6.53 -24.45 5.17
N GLU A 327 -6.98 -25.10 6.24
CA GLU A 327 -8.42 -25.28 6.55
C GLU A 327 -9.12 -23.93 6.77
N HIS A 328 -8.43 -22.94 7.35
CA HIS A 328 -8.98 -21.59 7.47
C HIS A 328 -9.15 -20.94 6.09
N LEU A 329 -8.19 -21.13 5.19
CA LEU A 329 -8.27 -20.60 3.83
C LEU A 329 -9.36 -21.31 3.02
N ASP A 330 -9.51 -22.63 3.17
CA ASP A 330 -10.58 -23.41 2.54
C ASP A 330 -11.96 -22.95 3.02
N TYR A 331 -12.10 -22.66 4.31
CA TYR A 331 -13.33 -22.08 4.86
C TYR A 331 -13.65 -20.73 4.23
N VAL A 332 -12.66 -19.85 4.10
CA VAL A 332 -12.83 -18.54 3.45
C VAL A 332 -13.23 -18.70 1.99
N ILE A 333 -12.61 -19.65 1.26
CA ILE A 333 -12.96 -19.93 -0.15
C ILE A 333 -14.41 -20.37 -0.25
N ALA A 334 -14.85 -21.30 0.60
CA ALA A 334 -16.23 -21.81 0.60
C ALA A 334 -17.25 -20.70 0.92
N ALA A 335 -16.99 -19.91 1.97
CA ALA A 335 -17.85 -18.81 2.40
C ALA A 335 -18.01 -17.73 1.31
N VAL A 336 -16.91 -17.30 0.69
CA VAL A 336 -16.97 -16.29 -0.37
C VAL A 336 -17.63 -16.84 -1.63
N THR A 337 -17.43 -18.13 -1.94
CA THR A 337 -18.09 -18.80 -3.07
C THR A 337 -19.61 -18.86 -2.86
N GLU A 338 -20.06 -19.15 -1.65
CA GLU A 338 -21.49 -19.16 -1.31
C GLU A 338 -22.07 -17.74 -1.39
N LEU A 339 -21.41 -16.75 -0.79
CA LEU A 339 -21.85 -15.36 -0.85
C LEU A 339 -21.87 -14.82 -2.27
N TYR A 340 -20.92 -15.23 -3.14
CA TYR A 340 -20.88 -14.83 -4.54
C TYR A 340 -22.11 -15.31 -5.32
N LYS A 341 -22.60 -16.53 -5.04
CA LYS A 341 -23.84 -17.04 -5.65
C LYS A 341 -25.07 -16.24 -5.23
N ASP A 342 -25.06 -15.70 -4.01
CA ASP A 342 -26.15 -14.89 -3.43
C ASP A 342 -25.83 -13.37 -3.44
N ARG A 343 -24.90 -12.92 -4.30
CA ARG A 343 -24.38 -11.54 -4.27
C ARG A 343 -25.43 -10.45 -4.49
N GLU A 344 -26.54 -10.79 -5.15
CA GLU A 344 -27.65 -9.84 -5.34
C GLU A 344 -28.36 -9.50 -4.01
N SER A 345 -28.26 -10.38 -2.98
CA SER A 345 -28.82 -10.13 -1.65
C SER A 345 -27.93 -9.22 -0.77
N ILE A 346 -26.69 -8.97 -1.16
CA ILE A 346 -25.77 -8.09 -0.44
C ILE A 346 -26.34 -6.68 -0.43
N PRO A 347 -26.51 -6.03 0.74
CA PRO A 347 -27.08 -4.70 0.81
C PRO A 347 -26.14 -3.63 0.26
N ASN A 348 -26.69 -2.53 -0.18
CA ASN A 348 -26.00 -1.29 -0.32
C ASN A 348 -25.79 -0.63 1.05
N MET A 349 -24.82 0.26 1.17
CA MET A 349 -24.55 1.01 2.40
C MET A 349 -24.68 2.51 2.16
N ARG A 350 -25.12 3.24 3.17
CA ARG A 350 -25.14 4.70 3.16
C ARG A 350 -24.53 5.26 4.43
N ILE A 351 -23.86 6.39 4.32
CA ILE A 351 -23.32 7.10 5.47
C ILE A 351 -24.48 7.86 6.14
N THR A 352 -24.68 7.62 7.43
CA THR A 352 -25.71 8.30 8.23
C THR A 352 -25.14 9.41 9.08
N MET A 353 -23.85 9.36 9.42
CA MET A 353 -23.16 10.40 10.17
C MET A 353 -21.67 10.43 9.80
N GLY A 354 -21.08 11.61 9.76
CA GLY A 354 -19.63 11.77 9.57
C GLY A 354 -19.16 11.80 8.11
N HIS A 355 -20.04 12.08 7.15
CA HIS A 355 -19.73 12.08 5.71
C HIS A 355 -18.53 12.94 5.33
N ASN A 356 -18.41 14.14 5.91
CA ASN A 356 -17.35 15.11 5.58
C ASN A 356 -16.16 15.07 6.56
N LEU A 357 -16.07 14.07 7.43
CA LEU A 357 -14.94 13.94 8.33
C LEU A 357 -13.69 13.50 7.56
N PRO A 358 -12.52 14.08 7.83
CA PRO A 358 -11.26 13.58 7.27
C PRO A 358 -11.05 12.11 7.68
N MET A 359 -10.59 11.28 6.73
CA MET A 359 -10.41 9.83 6.97
C MET A 359 -11.67 9.19 7.58
N ARG A 360 -12.83 9.49 7.01
CA ARG A 360 -14.17 9.12 7.52
C ARG A 360 -14.34 7.62 7.79
N HIS A 361 -13.59 6.77 7.11
CA HIS A 361 -13.61 5.32 7.30
C HIS A 361 -13.23 4.86 8.73
N PHE A 362 -12.62 5.74 9.54
CA PHE A 362 -12.39 5.49 10.97
C PHE A 362 -13.50 6.00 11.88
N HIS A 363 -14.39 6.86 11.41
CA HIS A 363 -15.27 7.65 12.26
C HIS A 363 -16.72 7.75 11.81
N ALA A 364 -17.02 7.50 10.53
CA ALA A 364 -18.36 7.61 10.02
C ALA A 364 -19.21 6.38 10.38
N PHE A 365 -20.51 6.60 10.45
CA PHE A 365 -21.50 5.54 10.68
C PHE A 365 -22.21 5.22 9.38
N LEU A 366 -22.37 3.93 9.10
CA LEU A 366 -23.06 3.41 7.94
C LEU A 366 -24.26 2.57 8.36
N GLU A 367 -25.28 2.58 7.50
CA GLU A 367 -26.43 1.71 7.62
C GLU A 367 -26.69 0.98 6.29
N PRO A 368 -27.06 -0.31 6.35
CA PRO A 368 -27.48 -1.03 5.17
C PRO A 368 -28.84 -0.57 4.67
N TYR A 369 -29.02 -0.59 3.37
CA TYR A 369 -30.35 -0.42 2.74
C TYR A 369 -30.52 -1.40 1.58
N PRO A 370 -31.80 -1.82 1.25
CA PRO A 370 -32.03 -2.81 0.23
C PRO A 370 -31.53 -2.36 -1.15
N ASN A 371 -31.09 -3.35 -1.90
CA ASN A 371 -30.88 -3.18 -3.33
C ASN A 371 -32.25 -3.00 -4.01
N LYS A 372 -32.43 -1.92 -4.73
CA LYS A 372 -33.66 -1.70 -5.52
C LYS A 372 -33.50 -2.27 -6.90
#